data_b95c3d37658f6594f3da24b9405dcd0e
#
_entry.id   b95c3d37658f6594f3da24b9405dcd0e
#
_cell.length_a   1.000
_cell.length_b   1.000
_cell.length_c   1.000
_cell.angle_alpha   90.00
_cell.angle_beta   90.00
_cell.angle_gamma   90.00
#
_symmetry.space_group_name_H-M   'P 1'
#
loop_
_entity.id
_entity.type
_entity.pdbx_description
1 polymer ?
#
loop_
_entity_poly.entity_id
_entity_poly.type
_entity_poly.pdbx_seq_one_letter_code
_entity_poly.pdbx_strand_id
1 'polypeptide(L)'
;ASIRVPLMIMAVYFLSLWSGVAAVQAQTSPDVSLTCDQPAPIEVYPGALRSTIIYCTLTNPTTFSEKVDLTYQQGIISVAGPGSATVPPGDTSFQVAARADLRQPEGQQVVTITATVTQWNGAPVTAATSPTEAKVMTVFKQFSRLRVGAELAFIQLRPKVDYTLVFDVYNDGNARDKFNVEIQNYDEMVDEGFQLSLPLISQEIDSLAPPEKFRVQMRTPKNQGWTDKYFSLQFK
;
A
#
# COMPACT_ATOMS: atom_id res chain seq x y z
N ALA A 1 6.53 67.56 60.07
CA ALA A 1 6.63 66.90 58.81
C ALA A 1 7.19 65.50 58.96
N SER A 2 6.41 64.47 59.00
CA SER A 2 6.87 63.08 59.17
C SER A 2 6.80 62.38 57.81
N ILE A 3 7.92 61.95 57.31
CA ILE A 3 8.08 61.19 56.10
C ILE A 3 7.67 59.73 56.37
N ARG A 4 6.52 59.34 55.82
CA ARG A 4 6.04 57.95 55.83
C ARG A 4 6.12 57.36 54.42
N VAL A 5 7.33 57.17 53.92
CA VAL A 5 7.50 56.45 52.63
C VAL A 5 8.86 55.70 52.66
N PRO A 6 8.94 54.56 53.31
CA PRO A 6 9.67 53.48 52.67
C PRO A 6 9.13 52.05 52.95
N LEU A 7 7.92 51.88 53.52
CA LEU A 7 7.49 50.50 53.85
C LEU A 7 6.77 49.78 52.69
N MET A 8 6.30 50.50 51.66
CA MET A 8 5.63 49.90 50.50
C MET A 8 6.58 49.39 49.39
N ILE A 9 7.80 49.83 49.35
CA ILE A 9 8.77 49.43 48.29
C ILE A 9 9.43 48.10 48.61
N MET A 10 9.56 47.73 49.88
CA MET A 10 10.11 46.41 50.27
C MET A 10 9.18 45.24 50.11
N ALA A 11 7.87 45.45 50.11
CA ALA A 11 6.89 44.36 49.91
C ALA A 11 6.79 43.90 48.45
N VAL A 12 7.14 44.76 47.46
CA VAL A 12 7.10 44.43 46.05
C VAL A 12 8.33 43.63 45.60
N TYR A 13 9.46 43.79 46.30
CA TYR A 13 10.70 43.05 45.99
C TYR A 13 10.70 41.60 46.50
N PHE A 14 9.89 41.24 47.50
CA PHE A 14 9.81 39.88 48.03
C PHE A 14 8.83 38.98 47.27
N LEU A 15 7.93 39.55 46.46
CA LEU A 15 7.02 38.75 45.63
C LEU A 15 7.56 38.34 44.28
N SER A 16 8.71 38.87 43.81
CA SER A 16 9.27 38.55 42.51
C SER A 16 10.33 37.44 42.53
N LEU A 17 10.63 36.81 43.65
CA LEU A 17 11.62 35.73 43.79
C LEU A 17 11.02 34.33 43.93
N TRP A 18 9.70 34.20 43.81
CA TRP A 18 9.04 32.89 43.63
C TRP A 18 8.71 32.67 42.17
N SER A 19 9.69 32.88 41.28
CA SER A 19 9.68 32.23 39.97
C SER A 19 9.81 30.71 40.22
N GLY A 20 8.69 30.04 40.13
CA GLY A 20 8.58 28.61 40.32
C GLY A 20 9.63 27.89 39.50
N VAL A 21 10.57 27.28 40.16
CA VAL A 21 11.32 26.14 39.62
C VAL A 21 10.22 25.11 39.35
N ALA A 22 9.82 24.98 38.12
CA ALA A 22 9.02 23.83 37.69
C ALA A 22 9.89 22.61 38.06
N ALA A 23 9.55 21.98 39.17
CA ALA A 23 10.13 20.69 39.50
C ALA A 23 9.71 19.76 38.34
N VAL A 24 10.68 19.46 37.49
CA VAL A 24 10.55 18.32 36.56
C VAL A 24 10.41 17.11 37.49
N GLN A 25 9.16 16.69 37.71
CA GLN A 25 8.88 15.45 38.42
C GLN A 25 9.46 14.36 37.56
N ALA A 26 10.59 13.79 38.00
CA ALA A 26 11.12 12.57 37.39
C ALA A 26 9.99 11.53 37.48
N GLN A 27 9.52 11.07 36.32
CA GLN A 27 8.50 10.04 36.24
C GLN A 27 9.06 8.77 36.90
N THR A 28 8.43 8.31 37.94
CA THR A 28 8.90 7.18 38.76
C THR A 28 8.27 5.84 38.34
N SER A 29 7.36 5.85 37.39
CA SER A 29 6.73 4.66 36.82
C SER A 29 7.27 4.38 35.43
N PRO A 30 7.42 3.09 35.06
CA PRO A 30 7.76 2.71 33.70
C PRO A 30 6.74 3.27 32.70
N ASP A 31 7.24 3.93 31.63
CA ASP A 31 6.39 4.53 30.61
C ASP A 31 7.18 4.72 29.33
N VAL A 32 6.61 4.29 28.20
CA VAL A 32 7.16 4.56 26.87
C VAL A 32 6.07 5.06 25.95
N SER A 33 6.39 5.97 25.07
CA SER A 33 5.51 6.31 23.95
C SER A 33 6.06 5.70 22.64
N LEU A 34 5.15 5.36 21.74
CA LEU A 34 5.46 4.78 20.44
C LEU A 34 4.87 5.66 19.34
N THR A 35 5.72 6.08 18.42
CA THR A 35 5.31 6.81 17.21
C THR A 35 5.89 6.12 15.99
N CYS A 36 5.14 6.08 14.88
CA CYS A 36 5.59 5.49 13.63
C CYS A 36 5.21 6.39 12.46
N ASP A 37 6.12 6.47 11.49
CA ASP A 37 5.90 7.23 10.26
C ASP A 37 4.99 6.48 9.30
N GLN A 38 4.27 7.24 8.47
CA GLN A 38 3.48 6.68 7.38
C GLN A 38 4.41 6.13 6.29
N PRO A 39 4.34 4.83 5.96
CA PRO A 39 5.21 4.23 4.95
C PRO A 39 4.78 4.60 3.53
N ALA A 40 5.70 4.41 2.58
CA ALA A 40 5.37 4.49 1.17
C ALA A 40 4.37 3.40 0.76
N PRO A 41 3.46 3.67 -0.20
CA PRO A 41 2.54 2.67 -0.73
C PRO A 41 3.27 1.45 -1.29
N ILE A 42 2.69 0.27 -1.08
CA ILE A 42 3.26 -1.01 -1.52
C ILE A 42 2.81 -1.30 -2.95
N GLU A 43 3.74 -1.50 -3.85
CA GLU A 43 3.50 -1.96 -5.20
C GLU A 43 3.42 -3.49 -5.22
N VAL A 44 2.36 -4.05 -5.86
CA VAL A 44 2.06 -5.48 -5.80
C VAL A 44 1.99 -6.16 -7.17
N TYR A 45 2.47 -5.48 -8.23
CA TYR A 45 2.56 -6.05 -9.56
C TYR A 45 3.66 -7.14 -9.65
N PRO A 46 3.61 -8.06 -10.63
CA PRO A 46 4.66 -9.06 -10.84
C PRO A 46 6.02 -8.41 -11.11
N GLY A 47 7.00 -8.70 -10.27
CA GLY A 47 8.35 -8.09 -10.32
C GLY A 47 8.58 -6.97 -9.30
N ALA A 48 7.54 -6.45 -8.64
CA ALA A 48 7.71 -5.48 -7.55
C ALA A 48 8.30 -6.14 -6.29
N LEU A 49 8.94 -5.34 -5.44
CA LEU A 49 9.46 -5.80 -4.13
C LEU A 49 8.35 -6.22 -3.18
N ARG A 50 7.16 -5.65 -3.34
CA ARG A 50 5.97 -5.91 -2.53
C ARG A 50 6.14 -5.67 -1.03
N SER A 51 7.05 -4.78 -0.66
CA SER A 51 7.36 -4.47 0.73
C SER A 51 7.63 -2.99 0.92
N THR A 52 7.38 -2.54 2.13
CA THR A 52 7.71 -1.19 2.60
C THR A 52 8.32 -1.28 3.98
N ILE A 53 9.03 -0.25 4.40
CA ILE A 53 9.60 -0.12 5.74
C ILE A 53 8.83 0.95 6.51
N ILE A 54 8.40 0.60 7.70
CA ILE A 54 7.78 1.50 8.66
C ILE A 54 8.87 1.88 9.65
N TYR A 55 9.16 3.17 9.78
CA TYR A 55 10.11 3.70 10.76
C TYR A 55 9.34 4.05 12.02
N CYS A 56 9.78 3.51 13.14
CA CYS A 56 9.16 3.74 14.44
C CYS A 56 10.17 4.25 15.46
N THR A 57 9.70 5.05 16.40
CA THR A 57 10.49 5.59 17.51
C THR A 57 9.77 5.30 18.82
N LEU A 58 10.51 4.70 19.75
CA LEU A 58 10.16 4.57 21.15
C LEU A 58 10.80 5.71 21.92
N THR A 59 10.02 6.48 22.66
CA THR A 59 10.52 7.54 23.53
C THR A 59 10.33 7.12 24.98
N ASN A 60 11.43 7.04 25.72
CA ASN A 60 11.46 6.77 27.14
C ASN A 60 11.66 8.09 27.91
N PRO A 61 10.63 8.62 28.58
CA PRO A 61 10.73 9.86 29.33
C PRO A 61 11.37 9.67 30.73
N THR A 62 11.65 8.42 31.13
CA THR A 62 12.22 8.13 32.45
C THR A 62 13.74 8.28 32.46
N THR A 63 14.34 8.24 33.63
CA THR A 63 15.82 8.33 33.81
C THR A 63 16.47 6.95 33.78
N PHE A 64 15.71 5.86 33.66
CA PHE A 64 16.21 4.49 33.70
C PHE A 64 15.99 3.81 32.34
N SER A 65 16.79 2.84 32.03
CA SER A 65 16.64 2.00 30.84
C SER A 65 15.45 1.04 31.02
N GLU A 66 14.62 0.92 30.00
CA GLU A 66 13.45 0.05 29.96
C GLU A 66 13.61 -1.03 28.90
N LYS A 67 13.15 -2.26 29.18
CA LYS A 67 13.00 -3.31 28.17
C LYS A 67 11.55 -3.36 27.74
N VAL A 68 11.34 -3.25 26.44
CA VAL A 68 10.03 -3.19 25.80
C VAL A 68 9.87 -4.39 24.89
N ASP A 69 8.80 -5.15 25.06
CA ASP A 69 8.38 -6.19 24.14
C ASP A 69 7.47 -5.60 23.09
N LEU A 70 7.73 -5.97 21.83
CA LEU A 70 7.04 -5.47 20.66
C LEU A 70 6.21 -6.58 20.03
N THR A 71 4.93 -6.30 19.80
CA THR A 71 4.01 -7.21 19.11
C THR A 71 3.37 -6.51 17.92
N TYR A 72 3.07 -7.31 16.88
CA TYR A 72 2.55 -6.83 15.62
C TYR A 72 1.24 -7.52 15.30
N GLN A 73 0.16 -6.75 15.17
CA GLN A 73 -1.08 -7.29 14.67
C GLN A 73 -1.02 -7.33 13.15
N GLN A 74 -0.96 -8.54 12.63
CA GLN A 74 -0.95 -8.83 11.19
C GLN A 74 -2.40 -8.96 10.71
N GLY A 75 -2.69 -8.38 9.57
CA GLY A 75 -3.92 -8.64 8.81
C GLY A 75 -3.64 -9.55 7.62
N ILE A 76 -3.89 -9.02 6.43
CA ILE A 76 -3.63 -9.69 5.13
C ILE A 76 -2.18 -9.53 4.65
N ILE A 77 -1.32 -8.86 5.42
CA ILE A 77 0.10 -8.65 5.11
C ILE A 77 0.99 -9.28 6.16
N SER A 78 2.17 -9.69 5.76
CA SER A 78 3.19 -10.16 6.67
C SER A 78 3.95 -8.98 7.26
N VAL A 79 4.10 -8.97 8.57
CA VAL A 79 4.84 -7.92 9.29
C VAL A 79 6.00 -8.56 10.05
N ALA A 80 7.18 -7.99 9.92
CA ALA A 80 8.39 -8.45 10.60
C ALA A 80 9.17 -7.27 11.20
N GLY A 81 9.50 -7.39 12.47
CA GLY A 81 10.26 -6.39 13.22
C GLY A 81 10.94 -7.03 14.43
N PRO A 82 11.65 -6.24 15.26
CA PRO A 82 12.26 -6.74 16.48
C PRO A 82 11.18 -7.19 17.49
N GLY A 83 11.39 -8.32 18.15
CA GLY A 83 10.46 -8.82 19.19
C GLY A 83 10.58 -8.07 20.51
N SER A 84 11.71 -7.42 20.76
CA SER A 84 11.94 -6.59 21.93
C SER A 84 13.04 -5.53 21.66
N ALA A 85 13.04 -4.46 22.44
CA ALA A 85 14.03 -3.41 22.40
C ALA A 85 14.41 -2.98 23.81
N THR A 86 15.68 -2.61 24.01
CA THR A 86 16.13 -1.91 25.23
C THR A 86 16.15 -0.41 24.91
N VAL A 87 15.38 0.35 25.67
CA VAL A 87 15.14 1.77 25.43
C VAL A 87 15.78 2.58 26.57
N PRO A 88 16.98 3.14 26.37
CA PRO A 88 17.57 4.07 27.32
C PRO A 88 16.73 5.34 27.42
N PRO A 89 16.99 6.22 28.41
CA PRO A 89 16.35 7.54 28.45
C PRO A 89 16.47 8.28 27.10
N GLY A 90 15.37 8.81 26.60
CA GLY A 90 15.28 9.44 25.29
C GLY A 90 14.74 8.54 24.18
N ASP A 91 15.14 8.78 22.95
CA ASP A 91 14.56 8.17 21.76
C ASP A 91 15.36 6.96 21.26
N THR A 92 14.66 5.90 20.88
CA THR A 92 15.22 4.70 20.25
C THR A 92 14.42 4.36 19.01
N SER A 93 15.05 4.41 17.86
CA SER A 93 14.41 4.11 16.57
C SER A 93 14.57 2.64 16.18
N PHE A 94 13.55 2.09 15.53
CA PHE A 94 13.58 0.74 14.94
C PHE A 94 12.77 0.70 13.65
N GLN A 95 12.91 -0.40 12.91
CA GLN A 95 12.26 -0.59 11.62
C GLN A 95 11.37 -1.83 11.65
N VAL A 96 10.24 -1.71 10.98
CA VAL A 96 9.29 -2.80 10.78
C VAL A 96 9.06 -2.98 9.29
N ALA A 97 9.35 -4.16 8.77
CA ALA A 97 9.09 -4.51 7.38
C ALA A 97 7.65 -5.02 7.24
N ALA A 98 6.91 -4.42 6.31
CA ALA A 98 5.57 -4.87 5.92
C ALA A 98 5.62 -5.39 4.48
N ARG A 99 5.08 -6.59 4.23
CA ARG A 99 5.09 -7.25 2.93
C ARG A 99 3.71 -7.74 2.54
N ALA A 100 3.28 -7.37 1.32
CA ALA A 100 2.03 -7.82 0.72
C ALA A 100 2.24 -9.05 -0.18
N ASP A 101 1.15 -9.76 -0.46
CA ASP A 101 1.11 -10.82 -1.43
C ASP A 101 1.14 -10.29 -2.86
N LEU A 102 1.47 -11.18 -3.81
CA LEU A 102 1.42 -10.85 -5.22
C LEU A 102 -0.03 -10.60 -5.63
N ARG A 103 -0.25 -9.48 -6.33
CA ARG A 103 -1.60 -9.05 -6.77
C ARG A 103 -2.58 -8.86 -5.59
N GLN A 104 -2.07 -8.48 -4.43
CA GLN A 104 -2.92 -8.06 -3.32
C GLN A 104 -3.94 -7.04 -3.85
N PRO A 105 -5.26 -7.23 -3.64
CA PRO A 105 -6.26 -6.25 -4.05
C PRO A 105 -5.91 -4.84 -3.60
N GLU A 106 -6.21 -3.83 -4.42
CA GLU A 106 -6.03 -2.44 -4.03
C GLU A 106 -6.79 -2.13 -2.75
N GLY A 107 -6.28 -1.20 -1.96
CA GLY A 107 -6.92 -0.81 -0.71
C GLY A 107 -5.94 -0.41 0.37
N GLN A 108 -6.40 -0.48 1.59
CA GLN A 108 -5.65 -0.06 2.77
C GLN A 108 -5.75 -1.12 3.87
N GLN A 109 -4.66 -1.26 4.61
CA GLN A 109 -4.57 -2.14 5.76
C GLN A 109 -3.93 -1.38 6.92
N VAL A 110 -4.55 -1.43 8.10
CA VAL A 110 -3.94 -0.90 9.31
C VAL A 110 -3.05 -1.97 9.93
N VAL A 111 -1.81 -1.61 10.19
CA VAL A 111 -0.84 -2.36 11.00
C VAL A 111 -0.85 -1.76 12.39
N THR A 112 -1.15 -2.55 13.41
CA THR A 112 -1.04 -2.11 14.80
C THR A 112 0.25 -2.67 15.39
N ILE A 113 1.08 -1.78 15.92
CA ILE A 113 2.32 -2.09 16.62
C ILE A 113 2.09 -1.77 18.08
N THR A 114 2.28 -2.75 18.94
CA THR A 114 2.07 -2.59 20.40
C THR A 114 3.40 -2.74 21.12
N ALA A 115 3.70 -1.81 21.99
CA ALA A 115 4.89 -1.77 22.84
C ALA A 115 4.47 -1.92 24.31
N THR A 116 5.04 -2.90 25.00
CA THR A 116 4.77 -3.18 26.42
C THR A 116 6.06 -3.19 27.21
N VAL A 117 6.17 -2.37 28.26
CA VAL A 117 7.34 -2.38 29.13
C VAL A 117 7.32 -3.64 29.99
N THR A 118 8.36 -4.44 29.94
CA THR A 118 8.50 -5.71 30.68
C THR A 118 9.58 -5.64 31.76
N GLN A 119 10.59 -4.76 31.62
CA GLN A 119 11.60 -4.53 32.65
C GLN A 119 11.89 -3.03 32.78
N TRP A 120 12.16 -2.61 33.99
CA TRP A 120 12.57 -1.28 34.36
C TRP A 120 13.84 -1.33 35.21
N ASN A 121 14.88 -0.63 34.80
CA ASN A 121 16.20 -0.64 35.44
C ASN A 121 16.72 -2.07 35.68
N GLY A 122 16.51 -3.00 34.72
CA GLY A 122 16.94 -4.38 34.81
C GLY A 122 16.08 -5.31 35.68
N ALA A 123 15.06 -4.79 36.38
CA ALA A 123 14.12 -5.56 37.17
C ALA A 123 12.79 -5.76 36.41
N PRO A 124 12.13 -6.94 36.54
CA PRO A 124 10.80 -7.14 35.96
C PRO A 124 9.80 -6.14 36.52
N VAL A 125 8.91 -5.64 35.66
CA VAL A 125 7.80 -4.79 36.07
C VAL A 125 6.74 -5.64 36.73
N THR A 126 6.44 -5.36 38.01
CA THR A 126 5.49 -6.14 38.82
C THR A 126 4.07 -5.62 38.72
N ALA A 127 3.88 -4.38 38.30
CA ALA A 127 2.55 -3.80 38.04
C ALA A 127 2.25 -3.86 36.54
N ALA A 128 1.00 -4.10 36.19
CA ALA A 128 0.60 -4.06 34.77
C ALA A 128 0.82 -2.65 34.23
N THR A 129 1.74 -2.49 33.29
CA THR A 129 1.88 -1.27 32.49
C THR A 129 0.89 -1.28 31.36
N SER A 130 0.28 -0.13 31.08
CA SER A 130 -0.59 -0.01 29.90
C SER A 130 0.24 -0.11 28.64
N PRO A 131 -0.08 -1.02 27.70
CA PRO A 131 0.62 -1.07 26.44
C PRO A 131 0.35 0.19 25.61
N THR A 132 1.38 0.66 24.91
CA THR A 132 1.29 1.75 23.94
C THR A 132 1.12 1.19 22.54
N GLU A 133 0.22 1.77 21.74
CA GLU A 133 -0.06 1.34 20.39
C GLU A 133 0.20 2.45 19.37
N ALA A 134 0.81 2.08 18.26
CA ALA A 134 0.87 2.89 17.04
C ALA A 134 0.10 2.17 15.93
N LYS A 135 -0.77 2.91 15.25
CA LYS A 135 -1.57 2.42 14.11
C LYS A 135 -1.06 3.08 12.85
N VAL A 136 -0.56 2.28 11.93
CA VAL A 136 0.03 2.72 10.67
C VAL A 136 -0.78 2.17 9.51
N MET A 137 -1.17 3.05 8.60
CA MET A 137 -1.93 2.67 7.41
C MET A 137 -0.98 2.29 6.29
N THR A 138 -1.04 1.06 5.82
CA THR A 138 -0.35 0.60 4.61
C THR A 138 -1.32 0.63 3.43
N VAL A 139 -0.89 1.18 2.30
CA VAL A 139 -1.69 1.33 1.09
C VAL A 139 -1.16 0.39 0.02
N PHE A 140 -2.04 -0.41 -0.60
CA PHE A 140 -1.71 -1.23 -1.77
C PHE A 140 -2.05 -0.45 -3.03
N LYS A 141 -1.02 -0.25 -3.86
CA LYS A 141 -1.16 0.54 -5.07
C LYS A 141 -1.88 -0.25 -6.15
N GLN A 142 -2.84 0.39 -6.81
CA GLN A 142 -3.49 -0.20 -7.98
C GLN A 142 -2.49 -0.37 -9.12
N PHE A 143 -2.60 -1.47 -9.85
CA PHE A 143 -1.98 -1.65 -11.15
C PHE A 143 -2.93 -2.38 -12.10
N SER A 144 -2.92 -1.99 -13.35
CA SER A 144 -3.71 -2.58 -14.42
C SER A 144 -2.84 -3.50 -15.25
N ARG A 145 -3.36 -4.66 -15.61
CA ARG A 145 -2.69 -5.59 -16.52
C ARG A 145 -3.71 -6.37 -17.31
N LEU A 146 -3.70 -6.15 -18.61
CA LEU A 146 -4.52 -6.87 -19.58
C LEU A 146 -3.73 -8.05 -20.15
N ARG A 147 -4.41 -9.18 -20.33
CA ARG A 147 -3.92 -10.31 -21.11
C ARG A 147 -5.03 -10.78 -22.05
N VAL A 148 -4.68 -10.92 -23.33
CA VAL A 148 -5.60 -11.42 -24.35
C VAL A 148 -5.12 -12.79 -24.81
N GLY A 149 -6.01 -13.75 -24.85
CA GLY A 149 -5.82 -15.09 -25.41
C GLY A 149 -6.75 -15.29 -26.59
N ALA A 150 -6.25 -15.89 -27.67
CA ALA A 150 -7.13 -16.34 -28.76
C ALA A 150 -7.63 -17.75 -28.47
N GLU A 151 -8.92 -18.00 -28.69
CA GLU A 151 -9.49 -19.36 -28.58
C GLU A 151 -8.85 -20.30 -29.61
N LEU A 152 -8.55 -19.77 -30.80
CA LEU A 152 -7.82 -20.46 -31.86
C LEU A 152 -6.61 -19.61 -32.27
N ALA A 153 -5.41 -20.17 -32.13
CA ALA A 153 -4.18 -19.47 -32.52
C ALA A 153 -4.04 -19.29 -34.05
N PHE A 154 -4.69 -20.16 -34.82
CA PHE A 154 -4.66 -20.18 -36.25
C PHE A 154 -5.96 -20.69 -36.82
N ILE A 155 -6.46 -20.09 -37.93
CA ILE A 155 -7.65 -20.49 -38.65
C ILE A 155 -7.42 -20.39 -40.15
N GLN A 156 -7.86 -21.40 -40.89
CA GLN A 156 -7.84 -21.35 -42.36
C GLN A 156 -9.08 -20.63 -42.87
N LEU A 157 -8.87 -19.59 -43.65
CA LEU A 157 -9.96 -18.74 -44.19
C LEU A 157 -10.34 -19.19 -45.61
N ARG A 158 -11.64 -19.19 -45.87
CA ARG A 158 -12.21 -19.35 -47.23
C ARG A 158 -12.69 -17.98 -47.71
N PRO A 159 -12.62 -17.69 -49.03
CA PRO A 159 -13.13 -16.44 -49.59
C PRO A 159 -14.66 -16.30 -49.40
N LYS A 160 -15.14 -15.07 -49.20
CA LYS A 160 -16.56 -14.71 -49.03
C LYS A 160 -17.29 -15.41 -47.89
N VAL A 161 -16.58 -15.71 -46.82
CA VAL A 161 -17.16 -16.36 -45.64
C VAL A 161 -17.13 -15.43 -44.46
N ASP A 162 -18.17 -15.44 -43.65
CA ASP A 162 -18.23 -14.73 -42.38
C ASP A 162 -17.68 -15.63 -41.28
N TYR A 163 -16.76 -15.07 -40.52
CA TYR A 163 -16.09 -15.70 -39.36
C TYR A 163 -16.36 -14.89 -38.10
N THR A 164 -16.57 -15.60 -37.01
CA THR A 164 -16.56 -15.00 -35.66
C THR A 164 -15.31 -15.47 -34.94
N LEU A 165 -14.39 -14.56 -34.71
CA LEU A 165 -13.17 -14.82 -33.94
C LEU A 165 -13.45 -14.50 -32.46
N VAL A 166 -13.11 -15.44 -31.58
CA VAL A 166 -13.34 -15.31 -30.15
C VAL A 166 -12.01 -15.17 -29.44
N PHE A 167 -11.92 -14.16 -28.60
CA PHE A 167 -10.77 -13.88 -27.76
C PHE A 167 -11.19 -13.86 -26.30
N ASP A 168 -10.35 -14.41 -25.44
CA ASP A 168 -10.49 -14.35 -24.00
C ASP A 168 -9.68 -13.17 -23.46
N VAL A 169 -10.35 -12.28 -22.73
CA VAL A 169 -9.75 -11.09 -22.13
C VAL A 169 -9.70 -11.27 -20.63
N TYR A 170 -8.50 -11.19 -20.05
CA TYR A 170 -8.23 -11.37 -18.63
C TYR A 170 -7.79 -10.05 -18.02
N ASN A 171 -8.33 -9.71 -16.86
CA ASN A 171 -7.77 -8.68 -16.00
C ASN A 171 -6.79 -9.34 -15.01
N ASP A 172 -5.51 -9.28 -15.34
CA ASP A 172 -4.41 -9.77 -14.49
C ASP A 172 -3.91 -8.67 -13.51
N GLY A 173 -4.61 -7.52 -13.40
CA GLY A 173 -4.39 -6.46 -12.42
C GLY A 173 -4.87 -6.82 -11.01
N ASN A 174 -4.90 -5.86 -10.11
CA ASN A 174 -5.34 -6.04 -8.71
C ASN A 174 -6.62 -5.26 -8.35
N ALA A 175 -7.25 -4.62 -9.33
CA ALA A 175 -8.52 -3.91 -9.18
C ALA A 175 -9.42 -4.17 -10.38
N ARG A 176 -10.70 -3.81 -10.25
CA ARG A 176 -11.62 -3.75 -11.38
C ARG A 176 -11.18 -2.64 -12.32
N ASP A 177 -10.97 -2.97 -13.59
CA ASP A 177 -10.53 -2.05 -14.62
C ASP A 177 -11.48 -2.05 -15.82
N LYS A 178 -11.53 -0.90 -16.50
CA LYS A 178 -12.24 -0.72 -17.76
C LYS A 178 -11.24 -0.77 -18.89
N PHE A 179 -11.41 -1.78 -19.75
CA PHE A 179 -10.55 -1.97 -20.92
C PHE A 179 -11.27 -1.51 -22.18
N ASN A 180 -10.56 -0.77 -23.01
CA ASN A 180 -10.97 -0.47 -24.38
C ASN A 180 -10.17 -1.37 -25.32
N VAL A 181 -10.86 -1.98 -26.27
CA VAL A 181 -10.24 -2.90 -27.23
C VAL A 181 -10.38 -2.31 -28.62
N GLU A 182 -9.26 -2.18 -29.31
CA GLU A 182 -9.19 -1.69 -30.69
C GLU A 182 -8.39 -2.66 -31.55
N ILE A 183 -8.74 -2.77 -32.82
CA ILE A 183 -7.92 -3.46 -33.81
C ILE A 183 -6.87 -2.49 -34.29
N GLN A 184 -5.61 -2.77 -33.97
CA GLN A 184 -4.47 -1.88 -34.28
C GLN A 184 -4.23 -1.77 -35.79
N ASN A 185 -4.35 -2.89 -36.51
CA ASN A 185 -4.12 -2.94 -37.95
C ASN A 185 -5.44 -3.00 -38.76
N TYR A 186 -6.47 -2.30 -38.27
CA TYR A 186 -7.80 -2.27 -38.91
C TYR A 186 -7.73 -1.82 -40.36
N ASP A 187 -7.07 -0.71 -40.64
CA ASP A 187 -6.97 -0.11 -41.98
C ASP A 187 -6.24 -1.05 -42.95
N GLU A 188 -5.14 -1.68 -42.55
CA GLU A 188 -4.43 -2.67 -43.35
C GLU A 188 -5.32 -3.84 -43.75
N MET A 189 -6.11 -4.34 -42.80
CA MET A 189 -7.02 -5.45 -43.07
C MET A 189 -8.16 -5.03 -44.03
N VAL A 190 -8.65 -3.80 -43.88
CA VAL A 190 -9.67 -3.25 -44.78
C VAL A 190 -9.12 -3.04 -46.19
N ASP A 191 -7.89 -2.55 -46.32
CA ASP A 191 -7.21 -2.40 -47.62
C ASP A 191 -7.00 -3.73 -48.35
N GLU A 192 -6.76 -4.82 -47.60
CA GLU A 192 -6.73 -6.18 -48.12
C GLU A 192 -8.14 -6.73 -48.44
N GLY A 193 -9.20 -5.96 -48.18
CA GLY A 193 -10.58 -6.24 -48.49
C GLY A 193 -11.36 -7.02 -47.44
N PHE A 194 -10.86 -7.14 -46.24
CA PHE A 194 -11.62 -7.67 -45.12
C PHE A 194 -12.66 -6.67 -44.62
N GLN A 195 -13.80 -7.16 -44.14
CA GLN A 195 -14.75 -6.36 -43.41
C GLN A 195 -14.73 -6.82 -41.96
N LEU A 196 -14.39 -5.92 -41.05
CA LEU A 196 -14.24 -6.19 -39.63
C LEU A 196 -15.28 -5.41 -38.83
N SER A 197 -15.89 -6.05 -37.84
CA SER A 197 -16.81 -5.43 -36.91
C SER A 197 -16.51 -5.84 -35.48
N LEU A 198 -16.47 -4.85 -34.60
CA LEU A 198 -16.30 -5.01 -33.16
C LEU A 198 -17.61 -4.62 -32.49
N PRO A 199 -18.42 -5.58 -32.01
CA PRO A 199 -19.72 -5.27 -31.38
C PRO A 199 -19.55 -4.64 -29.96
N LEU A 200 -18.40 -4.81 -29.31
CA LEU A 200 -18.13 -4.29 -27.99
C LEU A 200 -16.74 -3.67 -27.93
N ILE A 201 -16.69 -2.37 -27.68
CA ILE A 201 -15.43 -1.58 -27.70
C ILE A 201 -14.86 -1.40 -26.29
N SER A 202 -15.71 -1.49 -25.25
CA SER A 202 -15.31 -1.19 -23.88
C SER A 202 -15.99 -2.14 -22.90
N GLN A 203 -15.21 -2.71 -21.99
CA GLN A 203 -15.69 -3.66 -20.99
C GLN A 203 -15.01 -3.47 -19.65
N GLU A 204 -15.79 -3.56 -18.57
CA GLU A 204 -15.26 -3.59 -17.20
C GLU A 204 -15.09 -5.04 -16.78
N ILE A 205 -13.90 -5.37 -16.27
CA ILE A 205 -13.54 -6.72 -15.85
C ILE A 205 -13.00 -6.66 -14.43
N ASP A 206 -13.55 -7.47 -13.55
CA ASP A 206 -13.06 -7.59 -12.18
C ASP A 206 -11.67 -8.25 -12.16
N SER A 207 -10.86 -7.88 -11.17
CA SER A 207 -9.54 -8.48 -10.98
C SER A 207 -9.65 -9.99 -10.77
N LEU A 208 -8.82 -10.75 -11.49
CA LEU A 208 -8.72 -12.21 -11.40
C LEU A 208 -10.04 -12.97 -11.66
N ALA A 209 -11.03 -12.30 -12.25
CA ALA A 209 -12.27 -12.93 -12.68
C ALA A 209 -12.01 -13.92 -13.85
N PRO A 210 -12.94 -14.84 -14.11
CA PRO A 210 -12.93 -15.62 -15.34
C PRO A 210 -12.82 -14.71 -16.57
N PRO A 211 -12.21 -15.18 -17.68
CA PRO A 211 -12.04 -14.35 -18.86
C PRO A 211 -13.39 -13.95 -19.45
N GLU A 212 -13.46 -12.71 -19.89
CA GLU A 212 -14.57 -12.22 -20.67
C GLU A 212 -14.33 -12.50 -22.15
N LYS A 213 -15.37 -12.97 -22.84
CA LYS A 213 -15.29 -13.33 -24.24
C LYS A 213 -15.56 -12.12 -25.13
N PHE A 214 -14.58 -11.82 -25.94
CA PHE A 214 -14.61 -10.74 -26.92
C PHE A 214 -14.73 -11.33 -28.31
N ARG A 215 -15.65 -10.82 -29.13
CA ARG A 215 -15.94 -11.38 -30.46
C ARG A 215 -15.68 -10.34 -31.54
N VAL A 216 -14.88 -10.73 -32.53
CA VAL A 216 -14.66 -9.96 -33.76
C VAL A 216 -15.38 -10.67 -34.88
N GLN A 217 -16.29 -9.98 -35.53
CA GLN A 217 -16.91 -10.47 -36.76
C GLN A 217 -16.04 -10.03 -37.93
N MET A 218 -15.68 -10.99 -38.77
CA MET A 218 -14.80 -10.78 -39.91
C MET A 218 -15.40 -11.44 -41.15
N ARG A 219 -15.54 -10.68 -42.21
CA ARG A 219 -15.88 -11.21 -43.53
C ARG A 219 -14.68 -11.19 -44.43
N THR A 220 -14.36 -12.31 -45.03
CA THR A 220 -13.25 -12.46 -45.96
C THR A 220 -13.60 -11.91 -47.35
N PRO A 221 -12.63 -11.30 -48.05
CA PRO A 221 -12.88 -10.77 -49.39
C PRO A 221 -13.06 -11.84 -50.46
N LYS A 222 -13.36 -11.38 -51.64
CA LYS A 222 -13.67 -12.25 -52.82
C LYS A 222 -12.45 -12.80 -53.51
N ASN A 223 -11.28 -12.28 -53.20
CA ASN A 223 -10.04 -12.54 -53.97
C ASN A 223 -9.57 -13.98 -53.75
N GLN A 224 -9.33 -14.69 -54.88
CA GLN A 224 -8.80 -16.04 -54.86
C GLN A 224 -7.26 -16.11 -54.95
N GLY A 225 -6.58 -14.93 -55.07
CA GLY A 225 -5.11 -14.82 -55.19
C GLY A 225 -4.34 -14.97 -53.89
N TRP A 226 -4.96 -15.42 -52.78
CA TRP A 226 -4.30 -15.54 -51.50
C TRP A 226 -3.93 -16.95 -51.08
N THR A 227 -3.64 -17.79 -52.00
CA THR A 227 -3.03 -19.08 -51.72
C THR A 227 -1.76 -18.83 -50.96
N ASP A 228 -1.64 -19.37 -49.73
CA ASP A 228 -0.50 -19.28 -48.86
C ASP A 228 -0.16 -17.87 -48.31
N LYS A 229 -1.12 -16.93 -48.25
CA LYS A 229 -1.00 -15.64 -47.60
C LYS A 229 -1.44 -15.72 -46.15
N TYR A 230 -0.65 -15.14 -45.21
CA TYR A 230 -0.94 -15.06 -43.78
C TYR A 230 -1.35 -13.65 -43.40
N PHE A 231 -2.36 -13.53 -42.60
CA PHE A 231 -2.83 -12.29 -42.00
C PHE A 231 -2.80 -12.40 -40.48
N SER A 232 -2.38 -11.37 -39.80
CA SER A 232 -2.41 -11.30 -38.35
C SER A 232 -3.36 -10.19 -37.92
N LEU A 233 -4.27 -10.49 -36.98
CA LEU A 233 -5.11 -9.50 -36.33
C LEU A 233 -4.42 -9.03 -35.05
N GLN A 234 -4.18 -7.71 -34.93
CA GLN A 234 -3.47 -7.11 -33.82
C GLN A 234 -4.41 -6.24 -33.01
N PHE A 235 -4.33 -6.36 -31.69
CA PHE A 235 -5.14 -5.57 -30.73
C PHE A 235 -4.28 -4.67 -29.87
N LYS A 236 -4.87 -3.54 -29.45
CA LYS A 236 -4.32 -2.67 -28.43
C LYS A 236 -5.40 -2.24 -27.45
#